data_2336c352e2216ca1ffefb32d82d780ac
#
_entry.id   2336c352e2216ca1ffefb32d82d780ac
#
_cell.length_a   1.000
_cell.length_b   1.000
_cell.length_c   1.000
_cell.angle_alpha   90.00
_cell.angle_beta   90.00
_cell.angle_gamma   90.00
#
_symmetry.space_group_name_H-M   'P 1'
#
loop_
_entity.id
_entity.type
_entity.pdbx_description
1 polymer ?
#
loop_
_entity_poly.entity_id
_entity_poly.type
_entity_poly.pdbx_seq_one_letter_code
_entity_poly.pdbx_strand_id
1 'polypeptide(L)'
;MAKSVSSALSQTANPSESASAPLSEIQNRHIVRWYVMVYPTSSRAMTEELDRELARRRRNNEPLFEYFAPVLVEARKMNGRLVTTRRSLLYNYLFVHASECEIYRIKQRLPQYNLLPRVKDSKESYHYPYLTDKAMRDLQWIARSYAEPVPVCTADP
;
A
#
# COMPACT_ATOMS: atom_id res chain seq x y z
N MET A 1 29.78 -14.89 -41.06
CA MET A 1 29.22 -14.68 -40.97
C MET A 1 28.28 -15.06 -40.16
N ALA A 2 27.93 -15.56 -40.18
CA ALA A 2 27.01 -15.84 -39.46
C ALA A 2 27.05 -15.88 -38.24
N LYS A 3 27.69 -16.24 -37.81
CA LYS A 3 27.87 -16.39 -36.62
C LYS A 3 27.52 -15.46 -35.85
N SER A 4 27.82 -14.79 -36.03
CA SER A 4 27.70 -13.81 -35.19
C SER A 4 26.44 -13.74 -34.78
N VAL A 5 25.91 -13.81 -35.30
CA VAL A 5 24.77 -13.65 -35.01
C VAL A 5 24.38 -14.19 -33.97
N SER A 6 24.55 -15.08 -33.89
CA SER A 6 24.11 -15.64 -32.93
C SER A 6 24.27 -15.06 -31.85
N SER A 7 25.10 -14.86 -31.68
CA SER A 7 25.38 -14.35 -30.58
C SER A 7 24.45 -13.52 -30.18
N ALA A 8 24.30 -12.95 -30.76
CA ALA A 8 23.58 -11.99 -30.29
C ALA A 8 22.60 -12.43 -29.63
N LEU A 9 22.22 -13.12 -29.96
CA LEU A 9 21.28 -13.48 -29.38
C LEU A 9 21.34 -13.66 -28.23
N SER A 10 22.11 -13.90 -27.99
CA SER A 10 22.26 -14.10 -26.78
C SER A 10 21.68 -13.12 -26.12
N GLN A 11 21.84 -12.23 -26.45
CA GLN A 11 21.42 -11.27 -25.78
C GLN A 11 20.24 -11.44 -25.38
N THR A 12 19.78 -11.96 -25.80
CA THR A 12 18.67 -12.10 -25.44
C THR A 12 18.61 -12.57 -24.30
N ALA A 13 19.30 -12.96 -23.94
CA ALA A 13 19.34 -13.30 -22.75
C ALA A 13 18.58 -12.55 -21.86
N ASN A 14 17.91 -11.81 -22.13
CA ASN A 14 17.20 -11.13 -21.25
C ASN A 14 16.65 -11.90 -20.16
N PRO A 15 16.09 -12.92 -20.38
CA PRO A 15 15.54 -13.65 -19.31
C PRO A 15 16.60 -14.01 -18.37
N SER A 16 17.65 -14.37 -18.86
CA SER A 16 18.64 -14.76 -17.97
C SER A 16 19.08 -13.60 -17.19
N GLU A 17 18.97 -12.48 -17.69
CA GLU A 17 19.35 -11.40 -16.94
C GLU A 17 18.54 -11.28 -15.74
N SER A 18 17.29 -11.48 -15.86
CA SER A 18 16.50 -11.34 -14.70
C SER A 18 16.90 -12.40 -13.73
N ALA A 19 17.26 -13.50 -14.18
CA ALA A 19 17.64 -14.55 -13.27
C ALA A 19 18.91 -14.23 -12.57
N SER A 20 19.67 -13.32 -13.06
CA SER A 20 20.93 -13.03 -12.45
C SER A 20 20.83 -11.91 -11.43
N ALA A 21 19.64 -11.55 -11.01
CA ALA A 21 19.51 -10.54 -10.00
C ALA A 21 20.27 -10.94 -8.72
N PRO A 22 20.90 -9.99 -8.04
CA PRO A 22 21.63 -10.31 -6.83
C PRO A 22 20.74 -10.90 -5.76
N LEU A 23 21.30 -11.79 -4.97
CA LEU A 23 20.54 -12.38 -3.89
C LEU A 23 19.94 -11.33 -2.97
N SER A 24 20.68 -10.27 -2.70
CA SER A 24 20.19 -9.22 -1.83
C SER A 24 18.92 -8.59 -2.40
N GLU A 25 18.86 -8.47 -3.71
CA GLU A 25 17.69 -7.90 -4.34
C GLU A 25 16.53 -8.87 -4.28
N ILE A 26 16.80 -10.14 -4.51
CA ILE A 26 15.76 -11.15 -4.41
C ILE A 26 15.21 -11.21 -3.00
N GLN A 27 16.10 -11.21 -2.01
CA GLN A 27 15.68 -11.22 -0.63
C GLN A 27 14.86 -9.98 -0.28
N ASN A 28 15.26 -8.86 -0.83
CA ASN A 28 14.59 -7.60 -0.58
C ASN A 28 13.12 -7.65 -1.03
N ARG A 29 12.82 -8.37 -2.08
CA ARG A 29 11.46 -8.48 -2.59
C ARG A 29 10.54 -9.30 -1.69
N HIS A 30 11.12 -10.05 -0.76
CA HIS A 30 10.34 -10.86 0.17
C HIS A 30 10.22 -10.23 1.54
N ILE A 31 10.84 -9.08 1.76
CA ILE A 31 10.71 -8.39 3.03
C ILE A 31 9.35 -7.73 3.11
N VAL A 32 8.66 -7.94 4.22
CA VAL A 32 7.35 -7.36 4.43
C VAL A 32 7.52 -5.93 4.92
N ARG A 33 6.87 -5.00 4.24
CA ARG A 33 6.97 -3.57 4.55
C ARG A 33 5.62 -2.92 4.40
N TRP A 34 5.50 -1.72 4.95
CA TRP A 34 4.28 -0.92 4.81
C TRP A 34 4.40 -0.05 3.56
N TYR A 35 3.97 -0.60 2.43
CA TYR A 35 4.03 0.13 1.16
C TYR A 35 2.86 1.11 1.04
N VAL A 36 3.13 2.23 0.39
CA VAL A 36 2.12 3.26 0.16
C VAL A 36 1.36 2.91 -1.11
N MET A 37 0.05 2.89 -1.04
CA MET A 37 -0.78 2.68 -2.23
C MET A 37 -1.77 3.81 -2.36
N VAL A 38 -2.17 4.06 -3.59
CA VAL A 38 -3.04 5.17 -3.94
C VAL A 38 -4.25 4.62 -4.67
N TYR A 39 -5.42 5.01 -4.23
CA TYR A 39 -6.67 4.67 -4.91
C TYR A 39 -7.10 5.89 -5.75
N PRO A 40 -7.88 5.70 -6.82
CA PRO A 40 -8.25 6.85 -7.67
C PRO A 40 -8.99 7.97 -6.94
N THR A 41 -9.82 7.64 -5.97
CA THR A 41 -10.58 8.65 -5.24
C THR A 41 -10.67 8.26 -3.78
N SER A 42 -10.93 9.26 -2.94
CA SER A 42 -11.18 8.98 -1.53
C SER A 42 -12.64 8.51 -1.42
N SER A 43 -12.83 7.23 -1.23
CA SER A 43 -14.17 6.65 -1.15
C SER A 43 -14.14 5.38 -0.33
N ARG A 44 -15.32 4.86 -0.02
CA ARG A 44 -15.40 3.61 0.72
C ARG A 44 -14.87 2.43 -0.05
N ALA A 45 -14.91 2.49 -1.36
CA ALA A 45 -14.38 1.41 -2.20
C ALA A 45 -12.91 1.18 -1.92
N MET A 46 -12.21 2.19 -1.47
CA MET A 46 -10.81 2.13 -1.14
C MET A 46 -10.47 1.03 -0.13
N THR A 47 -11.33 0.80 0.84
CA THR A 47 -11.11 -0.26 1.81
C THR A 47 -12.01 -1.46 1.52
N GLU A 48 -13.18 -1.24 0.96
CA GLU A 48 -14.09 -2.35 0.68
C GLU A 48 -13.50 -3.34 -0.31
N GLU A 49 -12.78 -2.87 -1.31
CA GLU A 49 -12.17 -3.76 -2.27
C GLU A 49 -11.07 -4.61 -1.62
N LEU A 50 -10.28 -4.01 -0.73
CA LEU A 50 -9.26 -4.77 -0.01
C LEU A 50 -9.91 -5.79 0.92
N ASP A 51 -11.00 -5.43 1.57
CA ASP A 51 -11.69 -6.36 2.45
C ASP A 51 -12.23 -7.55 1.67
N ARG A 52 -12.79 -7.30 0.48
CA ARG A 52 -13.27 -8.39 -0.37
C ARG A 52 -12.13 -9.28 -0.83
N GLU A 53 -10.99 -8.70 -1.16
CA GLU A 53 -9.84 -9.49 -1.58
C GLU A 53 -9.32 -10.34 -0.42
N LEU A 54 -9.27 -9.79 0.78
CA LEU A 54 -8.86 -10.54 1.95
C LEU A 54 -9.84 -11.69 2.24
N ALA A 55 -11.14 -11.45 2.09
CA ALA A 55 -12.13 -12.51 2.28
C ALA A 55 -11.95 -13.61 1.24
N ARG A 56 -11.66 -13.24 -0.01
CA ARG A 56 -11.41 -14.23 -1.04
C ARG A 56 -10.17 -15.05 -0.72
N ARG A 57 -9.12 -14.40 -0.30
CA ARG A 57 -7.87 -15.11 0.03
C ARG A 57 -8.07 -16.06 1.20
N ARG A 58 -8.85 -15.64 2.18
CA ARG A 58 -9.13 -16.47 3.33
C ARG A 58 -9.87 -17.74 2.91
N ARG A 59 -10.83 -17.61 2.02
CA ARG A 59 -11.57 -18.79 1.53
C ARG A 59 -10.69 -19.73 0.73
N ASN A 60 -9.67 -19.21 0.07
CA ASN A 60 -8.80 -19.99 -0.80
C ASN A 60 -7.47 -20.35 -0.15
N ASN A 61 -7.31 -20.09 1.13
CA ASN A 61 -6.08 -20.38 1.86
C ASN A 61 -4.87 -19.71 1.22
N GLU A 62 -5.05 -18.50 0.69
CA GLU A 62 -3.94 -17.73 0.14
C GLU A 62 -3.37 -16.80 1.21
N PRO A 63 -2.12 -16.36 1.05
CA PRO A 63 -1.53 -15.48 2.05
C PRO A 63 -2.32 -14.20 2.26
N LEU A 64 -2.47 -13.80 3.50
CA LEU A 64 -3.19 -12.59 3.86
C LEU A 64 -2.21 -11.46 4.04
N PHE A 65 -2.72 -10.25 3.94
CA PHE A 65 -1.94 -9.04 4.18
C PHE A 65 -2.72 -8.14 5.13
N GLU A 66 -2.04 -7.15 5.70
CA GLU A 66 -2.70 -6.14 6.52
C GLU A 66 -2.72 -4.83 5.76
N TYR A 67 -3.66 -3.98 6.05
CA TYR A 67 -3.66 -2.65 5.49
C TYR A 67 -4.03 -1.63 6.56
N PHE A 68 -3.63 -0.39 6.36
CA PHE A 68 -3.93 0.68 7.27
C PHE A 68 -4.44 1.87 6.47
N ALA A 69 -5.70 2.22 6.66
CA ALA A 69 -6.32 3.35 6.00
C ALA A 69 -6.96 4.20 7.10
N PRO A 70 -6.21 5.15 7.67
CA PRO A 70 -6.71 5.91 8.82
C PRO A 70 -7.91 6.76 8.45
N VAL A 71 -8.80 6.92 9.40
CA VAL A 71 -10.02 7.67 9.19
C VAL A 71 -10.07 8.88 10.11
N LEU A 72 -10.71 9.91 9.63
CA LEU A 72 -11.04 11.09 10.41
C LEU A 72 -12.52 11.01 10.72
N VAL A 73 -12.86 11.09 11.98
CA VAL A 73 -14.26 11.06 12.41
C VAL A 73 -14.62 12.45 12.90
N GLU A 74 -15.62 13.05 12.26
CA GLU A 74 -16.06 14.39 12.61
C GLU A 74 -17.47 14.32 13.18
N ALA A 75 -17.69 15.02 14.29
CA ALA A 75 -19.01 15.11 14.87
C ALA A 75 -19.52 16.53 14.64
N ARG A 76 -20.69 16.64 14.06
CA ARG A 76 -21.29 17.92 13.77
C ARG A 76 -22.70 17.97 14.33
N LYS A 77 -23.12 19.15 14.71
CA LYS A 77 -24.48 19.33 15.14
C LYS A 77 -25.30 19.75 13.94
N MET A 78 -26.29 18.99 13.59
CA MET A 78 -27.19 19.33 12.50
C MET A 78 -28.59 19.16 12.98
N ASN A 79 -29.38 20.22 12.89
CA ASN A 79 -30.78 20.20 13.31
C ASN A 79 -30.92 19.69 14.75
N GLY A 80 -30.01 20.13 15.62
CA GLY A 80 -30.07 19.72 17.02
C GLY A 80 -29.59 18.33 17.31
N ARG A 81 -29.16 17.60 16.30
CA ARG A 81 -28.64 16.24 16.48
C ARG A 81 -27.13 16.20 16.22
N LEU A 82 -26.48 15.33 16.93
CA LEU A 82 -25.07 15.10 16.70
C LEU A 82 -24.93 14.07 15.58
N VAL A 83 -24.33 14.48 14.47
CA VAL A 83 -24.13 13.61 13.33
C VAL A 83 -22.65 13.34 13.19
N THR A 84 -22.30 12.08 13.05
CA THR A 84 -20.90 11.65 12.90
C THR A 84 -20.65 11.28 11.46
N THR A 85 -19.60 11.84 10.89
CA THR A 85 -19.18 11.48 9.54
C THR A 85 -17.78 10.92 9.60
N ARG A 86 -17.46 10.01 8.70
CA ARG A 86 -16.16 9.37 8.62
C ARG A 86 -15.62 9.56 7.22
N ARG A 87 -14.35 9.89 7.13
CA ARG A 87 -13.69 9.98 5.84
C ARG A 87 -12.23 9.59 6.01
N SER A 88 -11.57 9.31 4.92
CA SER A 88 -10.16 8.96 4.98
C SER A 88 -9.34 10.14 5.48
N LEU A 89 -8.45 9.90 6.42
CA LEU A 89 -7.58 10.95 6.95
C LEU A 89 -6.56 11.38 5.92
N LEU A 90 -6.09 10.46 5.09
CA LEU A 90 -5.06 10.72 4.10
C LEU A 90 -5.61 10.77 2.67
N TYR A 91 -6.85 11.13 2.55
CA TYR A 91 -7.55 11.25 1.27
C TYR A 91 -7.57 9.89 0.57
N ASN A 92 -6.82 9.72 -0.52
CA ASN A 92 -6.84 8.46 -1.27
C ASN A 92 -5.59 7.62 -1.06
N TYR A 93 -4.82 7.90 -0.02
CA TYR A 93 -3.64 7.11 0.32
C TYR A 93 -3.94 6.10 1.40
N LEU A 94 -3.32 4.94 1.29
CA LEU A 94 -3.39 3.94 2.34
C LEU A 94 -2.08 3.14 2.34
N PHE A 95 -1.92 2.29 3.30
CA PHE A 95 -0.70 1.50 3.45
C PHE A 95 -1.03 0.03 3.48
N VAL A 96 -0.23 -0.78 2.79
CA VAL A 96 -0.43 -2.23 2.76
C VAL A 96 0.85 -2.89 3.29
N HIS A 97 0.68 -3.77 4.26
CA HIS A 97 1.80 -4.47 4.89
C HIS A 97 1.96 -5.81 4.22
N ALA A 98 2.92 -5.90 3.33
CA ALA A 98 3.14 -7.10 2.53
C ALA A 98 4.52 -7.03 1.90
N SER A 99 4.96 -8.14 1.32
CA SER A 99 6.19 -8.13 0.54
C SER A 99 5.94 -7.51 -0.82
N GLU A 100 6.99 -7.10 -1.49
CA GLU A 100 6.85 -6.54 -2.82
C GLU A 100 6.19 -7.52 -3.78
N CYS A 101 6.48 -8.81 -3.63
CA CYS A 101 5.84 -9.83 -4.46
C CYS A 101 4.33 -9.85 -4.24
N GLU A 102 3.90 -9.74 -2.99
CA GLU A 102 2.47 -9.70 -2.69
C GLU A 102 1.82 -8.42 -3.19
N ILE A 103 2.53 -7.32 -3.12
CA ILE A 103 2.03 -6.05 -3.65
C ILE A 103 1.72 -6.19 -5.14
N TYR A 104 2.58 -6.87 -5.89
CA TYR A 104 2.32 -7.11 -7.31
C TYR A 104 1.07 -7.96 -7.51
N ARG A 105 0.86 -8.95 -6.67
CA ARG A 105 -0.34 -9.78 -6.78
C ARG A 105 -1.60 -8.98 -6.49
N ILE A 106 -1.53 -8.14 -5.47
CA ILE A 106 -2.65 -7.25 -5.15
C ILE A 106 -2.94 -6.36 -6.36
N LYS A 107 -1.91 -5.77 -6.94
CA LYS A 107 -2.07 -4.89 -8.09
C LYS A 107 -2.67 -5.61 -9.28
N GLN A 108 -2.31 -6.85 -9.50
CA GLN A 108 -2.87 -7.63 -10.60
C GLN A 108 -4.36 -7.91 -10.42
N ARG A 109 -4.76 -8.16 -9.18
CA ARG A 109 -6.17 -8.45 -8.91
C ARG A 109 -6.99 -7.18 -8.75
N LEU A 110 -6.37 -6.11 -8.27
CA LEU A 110 -7.07 -4.85 -8.01
C LEU A 110 -6.31 -3.72 -8.72
N PRO A 111 -6.46 -3.63 -10.03
CA PRO A 111 -5.64 -2.68 -10.81
C PRO A 111 -5.89 -1.21 -10.48
N GLN A 112 -6.97 -0.90 -9.77
CA GLN A 112 -7.24 0.49 -9.39
C GLN A 112 -6.25 1.00 -8.36
N TYR A 113 -5.61 0.10 -7.58
CA TYR A 113 -4.63 0.52 -6.60
C TYR A 113 -3.29 0.73 -7.29
N ASN A 114 -2.70 1.89 -7.09
CA ASN A 114 -1.43 2.21 -7.70
C ASN A 114 -0.36 2.42 -6.64
N LEU A 115 0.87 2.17 -7.03
CA LEU A 115 2.01 2.44 -6.17
C LEU A 115 2.60 3.78 -6.56
N LEU A 116 3.25 4.42 -5.62
CA LEU A 116 4.00 5.62 -5.94
C LEU A 116 5.24 5.24 -6.75
N PRO A 117 5.81 6.17 -7.50
CA PRO A 117 6.99 5.86 -8.28
C PRO A 117 8.13 5.35 -7.39
N ARG A 118 8.92 4.47 -7.93
CA ARG A 118 10.06 3.94 -7.20
C ARG A 118 11.06 5.05 -6.90
N VAL A 119 11.73 4.92 -5.77
CA VAL A 119 12.76 5.87 -5.37
C VAL A 119 14.09 5.15 -5.32
N LYS A 120 15.16 5.90 -5.49
CA LYS A 120 16.50 5.36 -5.45
C LYS A 120 17.08 5.64 -4.08
N ASP A 121 17.59 4.63 -3.43
CA ASP A 121 18.17 4.81 -2.11
C ASP A 121 19.66 5.11 -2.22
N SER A 122 20.33 5.27 -1.10
CA SER A 122 21.73 5.64 -1.07
C SER A 122 22.63 4.55 -1.65
N LYS A 123 22.15 3.34 -1.77
CA LYS A 123 22.90 2.24 -2.36
C LYS A 123 22.56 2.06 -3.82
N GLU A 124 21.89 3.02 -4.39
CA GLU A 124 21.50 3.01 -5.79
C GLU A 124 20.55 1.88 -6.17
N SER A 125 19.83 1.33 -5.20
CA SER A 125 18.79 0.39 -5.54
C SER A 125 17.44 1.11 -5.55
N TYR A 126 16.56 0.64 -6.42
CA TYR A 126 15.25 1.25 -6.54
C TYR A 126 14.23 0.44 -5.76
N HIS A 127 13.36 1.11 -5.06
CA HIS A 127 12.28 0.43 -4.34
C HIS A 127 11.04 1.32 -4.29
N TYR A 128 9.90 0.72 -4.05
CA TYR A 128 8.69 1.50 -3.86
C TYR A 128 8.72 2.18 -2.50
N PRO A 129 8.17 3.37 -2.38
CA PRO A 129 8.13 4.06 -1.08
C PRO A 129 7.38 3.23 -0.04
N TYR A 130 7.93 3.18 1.16
CA TYR A 130 7.31 2.46 2.26
C TYR A 130 7.60 3.19 3.57
N LEU A 131 6.80 2.88 4.59
CA LEU A 131 7.07 3.37 5.93
C LEU A 131 7.78 2.29 6.72
N THR A 132 8.72 2.69 7.55
CA THR A 132 9.34 1.76 8.50
C THR A 132 8.32 1.37 9.55
N ASP A 133 8.59 0.29 10.26
CA ASP A 133 7.68 -0.15 11.32
C ASP A 133 7.54 0.93 12.38
N LYS A 134 8.62 1.63 12.70
CA LYS A 134 8.55 2.69 13.68
C LYS A 134 7.68 3.83 13.19
N ALA A 135 7.87 4.25 11.96
CA ALA A 135 7.08 5.34 11.39
C ALA A 135 5.60 4.97 11.34
N MET A 136 5.31 3.71 11.03
CA MET A 136 3.93 3.25 10.99
C MET A 136 3.32 3.25 12.40
N ARG A 137 4.07 2.82 13.40
CA ARG A 137 3.55 2.86 14.77
C ARG A 137 3.25 4.29 15.21
N ASP A 138 4.13 5.23 14.83
CA ASP A 138 3.91 6.63 15.17
C ASP A 138 2.66 7.16 14.45
N LEU A 139 2.50 6.80 13.20
CA LEU A 139 1.32 7.22 12.44
C LEU A 139 0.04 6.63 13.04
N GLN A 140 0.08 5.37 13.42
CA GLN A 140 -1.08 4.73 14.05
C GLN A 140 -1.44 5.39 15.36
N TRP A 141 -0.44 5.79 16.11
CA TRP A 141 -0.66 6.49 17.37
C TRP A 141 -1.35 7.83 17.13
N ILE A 142 -0.85 8.59 16.17
CA ILE A 142 -1.44 9.88 15.82
C ILE A 142 -2.86 9.69 15.30
N ALA A 143 -3.07 8.69 14.45
CA ALA A 143 -4.37 8.48 13.81
C ALA A 143 -5.46 8.12 14.81
N ARG A 144 -5.11 7.58 15.97
CA ARG A 144 -6.12 7.25 16.97
C ARG A 144 -6.90 8.46 17.43
N SER A 145 -6.25 9.60 17.55
CA SER A 145 -6.93 10.79 18.00
C SER A 145 -7.92 11.32 16.98
N TYR A 146 -7.73 10.98 15.71
CA TYR A 146 -8.68 11.38 14.66
C TYR A 146 -9.78 10.35 14.46
N ALA A 147 -9.62 9.15 14.96
CA ALA A 147 -10.61 8.11 14.82
C ALA A 147 -11.73 8.21 15.83
N GLU A 148 -11.54 8.99 16.88
CA GLU A 148 -12.57 9.19 17.89
C GLU A 148 -13.16 10.57 17.74
N PRO A 149 -14.48 10.70 17.73
CA PRO A 149 -15.10 12.00 17.56
C PRO A 149 -14.79 12.84 18.79
N VAL A 150 -14.24 13.99 18.57
CA VAL A 150 -13.96 14.90 19.62
C VAL A 150 -15.27 15.54 20.01
N PRO A 151 -15.57 15.55 21.24
CA PRO A 151 -16.77 16.20 21.68
C PRO A 151 -16.64 17.64 21.39
N VAL A 152 -17.51 18.03 20.72
CA VAL A 152 -17.39 19.26 20.33
C VAL A 152 -17.58 20.23 21.16
N CYS A 153 -17.63 20.29 21.73
CA CYS A 153 -17.65 21.10 22.50
C CYS A 153 -17.64 22.16 22.64
N THR A 154 -17.61 22.16 22.87
CA THR A 154 -17.35 22.98 23.15
C THR A 154 -17.68 24.02 22.79
N ALA A 155 -17.97 23.98 22.44
CA ALA A 155 -18.19 24.92 22.00
C ALA A 155 -18.67 25.73 22.75
N ASP A 156 -18.73 25.75 23.36
CA ASP A 156 -19.03 26.46 24.04
C ASP A 156 -19.12 27.32 24.25
N PRO A 157 -19.34 27.78 24.40
CA PRO A 157 -19.59 28.61 24.82
C PRO A 157 -20.11 29.00 24.82
#